data_43190b034a1813b4fabcb438532e83f3
#
_entry.id   43190b034a1813b4fabcb438532e83f3
#
_cell.length_a   1.000
_cell.length_b   1.000
_cell.length_c   1.000
_cell.angle_alpha   90.00
_cell.angle_beta   90.00
_cell.angle_gamma   90.00
#
_symmetry.space_group_name_H-M   'P 1'
#
loop_
_entity.id
_entity.type
_entity.pdbx_description
1 polymer ?
#
loop_
_entity_poly.entity_id
_entity_poly.type
_entity_poly.pdbx_seq_one_letter_code
_entity_poly.pdbx_strand_id
1 'polypeptide(L)'
;MKLRKEFDSIGKISVPNDKYWGASTQRSKKYFDIGEFLVRPILIKSIAIIKKAAATVHGKEKQILPKISKAIVKASNEVISGKLDEHFPLKVWQTGSGTQTNMNVNEVIANRAIEILGGKKGSKKPVHPNDHVNKSQSTNDVFPTAMHIAIAIETKNKLLPSLELLNKELKKKISKFRNIVKVGRTHLQDATPLTLGQEFSGYQSQLEDCIYRIKNALREIYSLAQGGTAVGTGINSKKGFDKKIISEIKKITKLPFKPTKNKFAALAAHDEIVNFSGTLNTTAVSLMKIANDIRFLGSGPRAGYGEIILPANEPGSSIMPGKVNPTQSEAVTMVCVKVIGNHNGITMAGSHGHFELNVFKPLIAHNILQSIDLLADSTKNFALYCVKGIKADKIKIKKFLDNSLMLVTALAPHIGYDNAAKIAKTALKNNTTLKYETLKTGLINEKDYNKIVDPKKMIYPA
;
A
#
# COMPACT_ATOMS: atom_id res chain seq x y z
N MET A 1 -11.18 -0.54 -39.98
CA MET A 1 -11.30 0.58 -39.00
C MET A 1 -11.15 1.91 -39.73
N LYS A 2 -12.10 2.86 -39.60
CA LYS A 2 -11.95 4.19 -40.23
C LYS A 2 -10.85 4.99 -39.52
N LEU A 3 -9.96 5.61 -40.27
CA LEU A 3 -8.85 6.44 -39.78
C LEU A 3 -9.11 7.91 -40.08
N ARG A 4 -8.69 8.78 -39.16
CA ARG A 4 -8.59 10.22 -39.38
C ARG A 4 -7.12 10.65 -39.39
N LYS A 5 -6.82 11.72 -40.08
CA LYS A 5 -5.47 12.29 -40.15
C LYS A 5 -5.35 13.41 -39.11
N GLU A 6 -4.35 13.31 -38.26
CA GLU A 6 -3.99 14.34 -37.27
C GLU A 6 -2.54 14.79 -37.48
N PHE A 7 -2.19 15.93 -36.91
CA PHE A 7 -0.88 16.55 -37.06
C PHE A 7 -0.31 16.93 -35.68
N ASP A 8 0.98 16.75 -35.52
CA ASP A 8 1.78 17.32 -34.45
C ASP A 8 3.02 18.03 -35.03
N SER A 9 3.97 18.46 -34.21
CA SER A 9 5.20 19.14 -34.64
C SER A 9 6.12 18.27 -35.49
N ILE A 10 5.96 16.94 -35.47
CA ILE A 10 6.76 16.00 -36.26
C ILE A 10 6.12 15.74 -37.63
N GLY A 11 4.79 16.00 -37.77
CA GLY A 11 4.08 15.83 -39.05
C GLY A 11 2.78 15.03 -38.90
N LYS A 12 2.31 14.49 -40.00
CA LYS A 12 1.03 13.80 -40.15
C LYS A 12 1.09 12.36 -39.65
N ILE A 13 0.03 11.93 -39.00
CA ILE A 13 -0.17 10.53 -38.56
C ILE A 13 -1.65 10.13 -38.64
N SER A 14 -1.92 8.85 -38.91
CA SER A 14 -3.27 8.30 -38.94
C SER A 14 -3.66 7.81 -37.55
N VAL A 15 -4.85 8.22 -37.08
CA VAL A 15 -5.42 7.89 -35.77
C VAL A 15 -6.78 7.20 -35.95
N PRO A 16 -7.14 6.15 -35.23
CA PRO A 16 -8.46 5.54 -35.28
C PRO A 16 -9.57 6.56 -35.02
N ASN A 17 -10.61 6.58 -35.88
CA ASN A 17 -11.63 7.63 -35.84
C ASN A 17 -12.56 7.51 -34.61
N ASP A 18 -12.72 6.31 -34.06
CA ASP A 18 -13.50 6.03 -32.84
C ASP A 18 -12.81 6.52 -31.55
N LYS A 19 -11.50 6.68 -31.57
CA LYS A 19 -10.71 7.04 -30.38
C LYS A 19 -10.58 8.56 -30.20
N TYR A 20 -10.51 9.00 -28.91
CA TYR A 20 -10.32 10.40 -28.57
C TYR A 20 -8.85 10.82 -28.46
N TRP A 21 -7.89 9.89 -28.37
CA TRP A 21 -6.48 10.28 -28.42
C TRP A 21 -6.10 10.87 -29.77
N GLY A 22 -5.01 11.61 -29.81
CA GLY A 22 -4.53 12.30 -31.00
C GLY A 22 -3.17 11.81 -31.50
N ALA A 23 -2.48 12.69 -32.23
CA ALA A 23 -1.22 12.39 -32.90
C ALA A 23 -0.10 11.99 -31.95
N SER A 24 0.09 12.71 -30.83
CA SER A 24 1.17 12.42 -29.85
C SER A 24 1.01 11.04 -29.24
N THR A 25 -0.21 10.68 -28.83
CA THR A 25 -0.51 9.35 -28.27
C THR A 25 -0.30 8.26 -29.32
N GLN A 26 -0.74 8.48 -30.55
CA GLN A 26 -0.56 7.50 -31.61
C GLN A 26 0.91 7.23 -31.93
N ARG A 27 1.77 8.24 -31.86
CA ARG A 27 3.23 8.06 -31.98
C ARG A 27 3.80 7.30 -30.80
N SER A 28 3.38 7.64 -29.58
CA SER A 28 3.81 6.95 -28.38
C SER A 28 3.51 5.45 -28.44
N LYS A 29 2.30 5.08 -28.87
CA LYS A 29 1.94 3.68 -29.09
C LYS A 29 2.85 2.95 -30.08
N LYS A 30 3.32 3.65 -31.10
CA LYS A 30 4.19 3.07 -32.13
C LYS A 30 5.61 2.85 -31.63
N TYR A 31 6.16 3.79 -30.86
CA TYR A 31 7.57 3.80 -30.51
C TYR A 31 7.90 3.30 -29.10
N PHE A 32 6.89 3.20 -28.23
CA PHE A 32 7.05 2.81 -26.81
C PHE A 32 6.13 1.63 -26.44
N ASP A 33 6.12 0.61 -27.30
CA ASP A 33 5.41 -0.65 -27.05
C ASP A 33 6.31 -1.60 -26.22
N ILE A 34 6.57 -1.22 -24.97
CA ILE A 34 7.50 -1.91 -24.06
C ILE A 34 6.73 -2.48 -22.88
N GLY A 35 6.87 -3.79 -22.65
CA GLY A 35 6.24 -4.51 -21.54
C GLY A 35 4.70 -4.55 -21.65
N GLU A 36 4.04 -4.98 -20.59
CA GLU A 36 2.57 -5.21 -20.57
C GLU A 36 1.81 -4.15 -19.78
N PHE A 37 2.45 -3.51 -18.79
CA PHE A 37 1.77 -2.63 -17.86
C PHE A 37 1.34 -1.31 -18.50
N LEU A 38 0.04 -1.06 -18.46
CA LEU A 38 -0.54 0.24 -18.80
C LEU A 38 -0.40 1.24 -17.64
N VAL A 39 -0.41 2.52 -17.99
CA VAL A 39 -0.52 3.60 -16.99
C VAL A 39 -1.79 3.41 -16.18
N ARG A 40 -1.68 3.43 -14.86
CA ARG A 40 -2.79 3.14 -13.96
C ARG A 40 -3.92 4.16 -14.10
N PRO A 41 -5.20 3.71 -14.14
CA PRO A 41 -6.35 4.60 -14.28
C PRO A 41 -6.40 5.72 -13.24
N ILE A 42 -5.99 5.46 -12.00
CA ILE A 42 -5.99 6.52 -10.96
C ILE A 42 -5.01 7.66 -11.27
N LEU A 43 -3.89 7.39 -11.94
CA LEU A 43 -2.95 8.44 -12.37
C LEU A 43 -3.56 9.28 -13.49
N ILE A 44 -4.23 8.64 -14.46
CA ILE A 44 -4.99 9.32 -15.53
C ILE A 44 -6.07 10.23 -14.92
N LYS A 45 -6.88 9.70 -14.00
CA LYS A 45 -7.92 10.44 -13.29
C LYS A 45 -7.34 11.63 -12.51
N SER A 46 -6.16 11.47 -11.91
CA SER A 46 -5.47 12.54 -11.20
C SER A 46 -5.01 13.65 -12.13
N ILE A 47 -4.49 13.32 -13.32
CA ILE A 47 -4.19 14.33 -14.36
C ILE A 47 -5.49 15.05 -14.78
N ALA A 48 -6.58 14.32 -15.02
CA ALA A 48 -7.86 14.92 -15.39
C ALA A 48 -8.42 15.86 -14.29
N ILE A 49 -8.22 15.55 -13.00
CA ILE A 49 -8.54 16.45 -11.88
C ILE A 49 -7.77 17.78 -12.01
N ILE A 50 -6.48 17.72 -12.35
CA ILE A 50 -5.66 18.91 -12.58
C ILE A 50 -6.21 19.72 -13.77
N LYS A 51 -6.54 19.06 -14.88
CA LYS A 51 -7.10 19.74 -16.08
C LYS A 51 -8.44 20.39 -15.79
N LYS A 52 -9.31 19.71 -15.05
CA LYS A 52 -10.58 20.28 -14.56
C LYS A 52 -10.35 21.52 -13.69
N ALA A 53 -9.43 21.46 -12.75
CA ALA A 53 -9.10 22.57 -11.87
C ALA A 53 -8.53 23.76 -12.64
N ALA A 54 -7.59 23.51 -13.56
CA ALA A 54 -6.99 24.53 -14.44
C ALA A 54 -8.05 25.22 -15.31
N ALA A 55 -8.90 24.46 -15.99
CA ALA A 55 -9.97 25.01 -16.84
C ALA A 55 -10.96 25.84 -16.02
N THR A 56 -11.28 25.42 -14.79
CA THR A 56 -12.14 26.18 -13.87
C THR A 56 -11.53 27.53 -13.51
N VAL A 57 -10.23 27.56 -13.16
CA VAL A 57 -9.51 28.79 -12.84
C VAL A 57 -9.43 29.73 -14.04
N HIS A 58 -8.99 29.19 -15.20
CA HIS A 58 -8.87 29.98 -16.43
C HIS A 58 -10.20 30.54 -16.94
N GLY A 59 -11.30 29.78 -16.77
CA GLY A 59 -12.64 30.25 -17.10
C GLY A 59 -13.12 31.40 -16.19
N LYS A 60 -12.89 31.29 -14.86
CA LYS A 60 -13.19 32.35 -13.90
C LYS A 60 -12.38 33.62 -14.15
N GLU A 61 -11.13 33.47 -14.56
CA GLU A 61 -10.23 34.60 -14.85
C GLU A 61 -10.34 35.11 -16.30
N LYS A 62 -11.31 34.62 -17.07
CA LYS A 62 -11.53 35.00 -18.47
C LYS A 62 -10.32 34.80 -19.38
N GLN A 63 -9.42 33.86 -19.04
CA GLN A 63 -8.24 33.51 -19.84
C GLN A 63 -8.56 32.53 -20.98
N ILE A 64 -9.69 31.85 -20.87
CA ILE A 64 -10.32 31.05 -21.94
C ILE A 64 -11.82 31.36 -21.96
N LEU A 65 -12.44 31.18 -23.11
CA LEU A 65 -13.86 31.46 -23.26
C LEU A 65 -14.69 30.56 -22.32
N PRO A 66 -15.74 31.09 -21.67
CA PRO A 66 -16.56 30.31 -20.73
C PRO A 66 -17.12 29.00 -21.32
N LYS A 67 -17.52 29.00 -22.58
CA LYS A 67 -18.01 27.81 -23.30
C LYS A 67 -16.92 26.72 -23.41
N ILE A 68 -15.66 27.12 -23.69
CA ILE A 68 -14.51 26.20 -23.76
C ILE A 68 -14.19 25.63 -22.38
N SER A 69 -14.12 26.49 -21.35
CA SER A 69 -13.93 26.05 -19.95
C SER A 69 -14.96 25.00 -19.53
N LYS A 70 -16.25 25.28 -19.74
CA LYS A 70 -17.34 24.33 -19.40
C LYS A 70 -17.21 23.00 -20.15
N ALA A 71 -16.84 23.02 -21.43
CA ALA A 71 -16.66 21.80 -22.21
C ALA A 71 -15.44 20.96 -21.71
N ILE A 72 -14.31 21.61 -21.39
CA ILE A 72 -13.15 20.94 -20.81
C ILE A 72 -13.51 20.33 -19.44
N VAL A 73 -14.20 21.06 -18.56
CA VAL A 73 -14.65 20.56 -17.26
C VAL A 73 -15.58 19.34 -17.43
N LYS A 74 -16.51 19.36 -18.39
CA LYS A 74 -17.41 18.23 -18.68
C LYS A 74 -16.62 17.01 -19.18
N ALA A 75 -15.73 17.19 -20.14
CA ALA A 75 -14.85 16.11 -20.65
C ALA A 75 -13.95 15.53 -19.55
N SER A 76 -13.36 16.39 -18.70
CA SER A 76 -12.55 15.95 -17.56
C SER A 76 -13.37 15.12 -16.57
N ASN A 77 -14.63 15.46 -16.31
CA ASN A 77 -15.51 14.66 -15.46
C ASN A 77 -15.78 13.27 -16.04
N GLU A 78 -15.90 13.15 -17.37
CA GLU A 78 -16.06 11.86 -18.03
C GLU A 78 -14.81 10.97 -17.87
N VAL A 79 -13.60 11.55 -17.94
CA VAL A 79 -12.34 10.84 -17.63
C VAL A 79 -12.28 10.43 -16.16
N ILE A 80 -12.58 11.35 -15.24
CA ILE A 80 -12.54 11.07 -13.79
C ILE A 80 -13.51 9.94 -13.42
N SER A 81 -14.67 9.88 -14.05
CA SER A 81 -15.66 8.82 -13.82
C SER A 81 -15.33 7.47 -14.46
N GLY A 82 -14.28 7.40 -15.30
CA GLY A 82 -13.89 6.17 -16.00
C GLY A 82 -14.64 5.91 -17.30
N LYS A 83 -15.54 6.79 -17.74
CA LYS A 83 -16.30 6.61 -18.99
C LYS A 83 -15.44 6.58 -20.26
N LEU A 84 -14.21 7.09 -20.16
CA LEU A 84 -13.27 7.19 -21.28
C LEU A 84 -12.00 6.36 -21.08
N ASP A 85 -12.00 5.37 -20.16
CA ASP A 85 -10.82 4.60 -19.78
C ASP A 85 -10.18 3.87 -21.00
N GLU A 86 -10.97 3.42 -21.99
CA GLU A 86 -10.49 2.77 -23.23
C GLU A 86 -9.66 3.69 -24.14
N HIS A 87 -9.60 4.99 -23.87
CA HIS A 87 -8.84 5.98 -24.64
C HIS A 87 -7.44 6.25 -24.07
N PHE A 88 -6.98 5.48 -23.08
CA PHE A 88 -5.69 5.61 -22.41
C PHE A 88 -4.82 4.36 -22.57
N PRO A 89 -4.30 4.10 -23.81
CA PRO A 89 -3.63 2.84 -24.14
C PRO A 89 -2.12 2.85 -23.85
N LEU A 90 -1.57 3.90 -23.23
CA LEU A 90 -0.13 4.04 -23.08
C LEU A 90 0.43 3.17 -21.96
N LYS A 91 1.62 2.63 -22.22
CA LYS A 91 2.37 1.80 -21.30
C LYS A 91 3.20 2.65 -20.33
N VAL A 92 3.61 2.01 -19.22
CA VAL A 92 4.42 2.64 -18.18
C VAL A 92 5.79 3.05 -18.71
N TRP A 93 6.41 2.21 -19.55
CA TRP A 93 7.76 2.44 -20.09
C TRP A 93 7.71 3.43 -21.23
N GLN A 94 7.83 4.71 -20.88
CA GLN A 94 7.71 5.87 -21.77
C GLN A 94 8.76 6.92 -21.41
N THR A 95 8.65 8.15 -21.95
CA THR A 95 9.53 9.25 -21.54
C THR A 95 9.48 9.46 -20.02
N GLY A 96 10.63 9.60 -19.40
CA GLY A 96 10.76 9.65 -17.95
C GLY A 96 10.08 10.82 -17.24
N SER A 97 9.74 11.89 -17.99
CA SER A 97 8.91 12.99 -17.50
C SER A 97 7.41 12.66 -17.43
N GLY A 98 6.95 11.64 -18.17
CA GLY A 98 5.54 11.28 -18.31
C GLY A 98 4.78 12.14 -19.33
N THR A 99 5.49 12.85 -20.22
CA THR A 99 4.87 13.76 -21.19
C THR A 99 3.89 13.06 -22.12
N GLN A 100 4.17 11.83 -22.53
CA GLN A 100 3.27 11.06 -23.38
C GLN A 100 1.91 10.84 -22.70
N THR A 101 1.89 10.49 -21.43
CA THR A 101 0.65 10.33 -20.64
C THR A 101 -0.08 11.67 -20.45
N ASN A 102 0.62 12.75 -20.12
CA ASN A 102 0.00 14.07 -20.02
C ASN A 102 -0.62 14.51 -21.34
N MET A 103 0.07 14.29 -22.46
CA MET A 103 -0.46 14.60 -23.79
C MET A 103 -1.65 13.71 -24.15
N ASN A 104 -1.64 12.43 -23.79
CA ASN A 104 -2.79 11.55 -23.98
C ASN A 104 -4.04 12.11 -23.28
N VAL A 105 -3.93 12.53 -22.02
CA VAL A 105 -5.05 13.15 -21.29
C VAL A 105 -5.47 14.47 -21.94
N ASN A 106 -4.52 15.32 -22.35
CA ASN A 106 -4.81 16.58 -23.03
C ASN A 106 -5.57 16.34 -24.36
N GLU A 107 -5.13 15.38 -25.16
CA GLU A 107 -5.75 15.04 -26.45
C GLU A 107 -7.16 14.48 -26.29
N VAL A 108 -7.35 13.53 -25.35
CA VAL A 108 -8.67 12.92 -25.04
C VAL A 108 -9.65 13.98 -24.57
N ILE A 109 -9.25 14.81 -23.60
CA ILE A 109 -10.11 15.90 -23.08
C ILE A 109 -10.41 16.93 -24.17
N ALA A 110 -9.42 17.33 -24.98
CA ALA A 110 -9.63 18.30 -26.07
C ALA A 110 -10.59 17.76 -27.12
N ASN A 111 -10.38 16.54 -27.60
CA ASN A 111 -11.24 15.94 -28.63
C ASN A 111 -12.68 15.70 -28.12
N ARG A 112 -12.84 15.30 -26.86
CA ARG A 112 -14.16 15.17 -26.26
C ARG A 112 -14.84 16.53 -26.07
N ALA A 113 -14.11 17.55 -25.65
CA ALA A 113 -14.64 18.91 -25.54
C ALA A 113 -15.03 19.52 -26.89
N ILE A 114 -14.25 19.24 -27.95
CA ILE A 114 -14.59 19.63 -29.34
C ILE A 114 -15.93 19.01 -29.73
N GLU A 115 -16.12 17.72 -29.50
CA GLU A 115 -17.37 17.03 -29.84
C GLU A 115 -18.55 17.58 -29.01
N ILE A 116 -18.39 17.85 -27.72
CA ILE A 116 -19.39 18.50 -26.86
C ILE A 116 -19.84 19.86 -27.43
N LEU A 117 -18.93 20.57 -28.11
CA LEU A 117 -19.19 21.87 -28.75
C LEU A 117 -19.65 21.76 -30.22
N GLY A 118 -19.93 20.54 -30.70
CA GLY A 118 -20.38 20.30 -32.09
C GLY A 118 -19.27 20.37 -33.15
N GLY A 119 -17.99 20.39 -32.73
CA GLY A 119 -16.85 20.44 -33.64
C GLY A 119 -16.40 19.05 -34.11
N LYS A 120 -15.46 19.03 -35.06
CA LYS A 120 -14.90 17.82 -35.65
C LYS A 120 -13.68 17.33 -34.87
N LYS A 121 -13.72 16.11 -34.35
CA LYS A 121 -12.63 15.41 -33.66
C LYS A 121 -11.32 15.49 -34.44
N GLY A 122 -10.21 15.79 -33.78
CA GLY A 122 -8.90 15.94 -34.42
C GLY A 122 -8.62 17.32 -35.06
N SER A 123 -9.62 18.20 -35.12
CA SER A 123 -9.47 19.54 -35.72
C SER A 123 -8.65 20.53 -34.88
N LYS A 124 -8.47 20.26 -33.59
CA LYS A 124 -7.92 21.20 -32.60
C LYS A 124 -8.69 22.51 -32.46
N LYS A 125 -9.90 22.56 -32.99
CA LYS A 125 -10.83 23.71 -32.93
C LYS A 125 -12.22 23.25 -32.52
N PRO A 126 -12.94 23.97 -31.62
CA PRO A 126 -12.53 25.21 -30.94
C PRO A 126 -11.65 24.98 -29.71
N VAL A 127 -11.27 23.75 -29.37
CA VAL A 127 -10.43 23.41 -28.19
C VAL A 127 -9.09 22.85 -28.67
N HIS A 128 -8.00 23.46 -28.20
CA HIS A 128 -6.65 22.98 -28.48
C HIS A 128 -6.07 22.28 -27.27
N PRO A 129 -5.40 21.09 -27.39
CA PRO A 129 -4.87 20.33 -26.25
C PRO A 129 -3.81 21.10 -25.45
N ASN A 130 -2.94 21.90 -26.12
CA ASN A 130 -1.91 22.67 -25.42
C ASN A 130 -2.42 24.05 -24.97
N ASP A 131 -3.08 24.81 -25.87
CA ASP A 131 -3.40 26.22 -25.63
C ASP A 131 -4.57 26.40 -24.64
N HIS A 132 -5.45 25.37 -24.53
CA HIS A 132 -6.62 25.42 -23.67
C HIS A 132 -6.55 24.41 -22.51
N VAL A 133 -6.36 23.11 -22.80
CA VAL A 133 -6.37 22.04 -21.77
C VAL A 133 -5.11 22.11 -20.91
N ASN A 134 -3.94 22.33 -21.51
CA ASN A 134 -2.65 22.39 -20.82
C ASN A 134 -2.19 23.83 -20.52
N LYS A 135 -3.04 24.84 -20.69
CA LYS A 135 -2.71 26.25 -20.47
C LYS A 135 -2.11 26.48 -19.09
N SER A 136 -0.99 27.25 -19.04
CA SER A 136 -0.23 27.58 -17.83
C SER A 136 0.32 26.37 -17.07
N GLN A 137 0.54 25.24 -17.75
CA GLN A 137 1.03 23.99 -17.19
C GLN A 137 2.19 23.44 -18.04
N SER A 138 3.03 22.64 -17.42
CA SER A 138 3.97 21.74 -18.08
C SER A 138 3.72 20.31 -17.58
N THR A 139 4.15 19.29 -18.32
CA THR A 139 4.18 17.94 -17.78
C THR A 139 5.03 17.87 -16.51
N ASN A 140 6.06 18.69 -16.43
CA ASN A 140 7.04 18.67 -15.35
C ASN A 140 6.42 19.00 -13.98
N ASP A 141 5.39 19.85 -13.94
CA ASP A 141 4.63 20.14 -12.72
C ASP A 141 3.33 19.30 -12.61
N VAL A 142 2.69 18.97 -13.74
CA VAL A 142 1.44 18.18 -13.77
C VAL A 142 1.67 16.74 -13.33
N PHE A 143 2.68 16.06 -13.83
CA PHE A 143 2.87 14.64 -13.57
C PHE A 143 3.20 14.36 -12.10
N PRO A 144 4.17 15.05 -11.44
CA PRO A 144 4.40 14.86 -10.00
C PRO A 144 3.19 15.27 -9.16
N THR A 145 2.46 16.33 -9.54
CA THR A 145 1.19 16.66 -8.88
C THR A 145 0.18 15.53 -8.98
N ALA A 146 0.06 14.88 -10.15
CA ALA A 146 -0.84 13.74 -10.34
C ALA A 146 -0.39 12.50 -9.53
N MET A 147 0.92 12.26 -9.41
CA MET A 147 1.45 11.20 -8.55
C MET A 147 1.02 11.40 -7.10
N HIS A 148 1.19 12.59 -6.56
CA HIS A 148 0.78 12.94 -5.20
C HIS A 148 -0.74 12.81 -4.99
N ILE A 149 -1.55 13.28 -5.94
CA ILE A 149 -3.01 13.14 -5.87
C ILE A 149 -3.42 11.66 -5.87
N ALA A 150 -2.85 10.85 -6.77
CA ALA A 150 -3.16 9.43 -6.87
C ALA A 150 -2.78 8.67 -5.60
N ILE A 151 -1.57 8.89 -5.06
CA ILE A 151 -1.11 8.30 -3.79
C ILE A 151 -2.06 8.66 -2.65
N ALA A 152 -2.43 9.94 -2.52
CA ALA A 152 -3.29 10.39 -1.45
C ALA A 152 -4.70 9.79 -1.53
N ILE A 153 -5.30 9.72 -2.72
CA ILE A 153 -6.62 9.14 -2.94
C ILE A 153 -6.62 7.64 -2.62
N GLU A 154 -5.70 6.86 -3.18
CA GLU A 154 -5.63 5.41 -2.97
C GLU A 154 -5.32 5.07 -1.51
N THR A 155 -4.42 5.82 -0.88
CA THR A 155 -4.10 5.62 0.54
C THR A 155 -5.31 5.86 1.43
N LYS A 156 -6.05 6.96 1.22
CA LYS A 156 -7.22 7.30 2.04
C LYS A 156 -8.40 6.37 1.81
N ASN A 157 -8.62 5.96 0.55
CA ASN A 157 -9.84 5.23 0.19
C ASN A 157 -9.67 3.71 0.24
N LYS A 158 -8.44 3.18 0.15
CA LYS A 158 -8.19 1.73 0.11
C LYS A 158 -7.25 1.27 1.21
N LEU A 159 -6.02 1.81 1.28
CA LEU A 159 -4.99 1.26 2.16
C LEU A 159 -5.33 1.44 3.64
N LEU A 160 -5.61 2.67 4.08
CA LEU A 160 -5.94 2.93 5.48
C LEU A 160 -7.17 2.16 5.96
N PRO A 161 -8.31 2.13 5.22
CA PRO A 161 -9.45 1.30 5.60
C PRO A 161 -9.13 -0.20 5.74
N SER A 162 -8.26 -0.73 4.85
CA SER A 162 -7.85 -2.15 4.90
C SER A 162 -7.00 -2.46 6.13
N LEU A 163 -6.04 -1.60 6.46
CA LEU A 163 -5.20 -1.73 7.67
C LEU A 163 -6.04 -1.58 8.95
N GLU A 164 -6.96 -0.62 8.97
CA GLU A 164 -7.86 -0.39 10.10
C GLU A 164 -8.83 -1.58 10.29
N LEU A 165 -9.25 -2.24 9.22
CA LEU A 165 -10.03 -3.46 9.28
C LEU A 165 -9.23 -4.60 9.94
N LEU A 166 -7.99 -4.83 9.50
CA LEU A 166 -7.12 -5.85 10.11
C LEU A 166 -6.87 -5.55 11.59
N ASN A 167 -6.59 -4.28 11.93
CA ASN A 167 -6.41 -3.84 13.31
C ASN A 167 -7.63 -4.16 14.18
N LYS A 168 -8.84 -3.90 13.66
CA LYS A 168 -10.09 -4.22 14.34
C LYS A 168 -10.25 -5.73 14.59
N GLU A 169 -9.92 -6.57 13.62
CA GLU A 169 -10.03 -8.03 13.77
C GLU A 169 -8.98 -8.58 14.75
N LEU A 170 -7.75 -8.05 14.76
CA LEU A 170 -6.73 -8.39 15.75
C LEU A 170 -7.19 -8.02 17.16
N LYS A 171 -7.76 -6.82 17.39
CA LYS A 171 -8.32 -6.40 18.69
C LYS A 171 -9.39 -7.38 19.21
N LYS A 172 -10.25 -7.89 18.34
CA LYS A 172 -11.22 -8.92 18.72
C LYS A 172 -10.55 -10.23 19.15
N LYS A 173 -9.45 -10.62 18.48
CA LYS A 173 -8.69 -11.82 18.87
C LYS A 173 -7.99 -11.65 20.19
N ILE A 174 -7.38 -10.50 20.46
CA ILE A 174 -6.79 -10.18 21.76
C ILE A 174 -7.80 -10.41 22.90
N SER A 175 -8.98 -9.82 22.78
CA SER A 175 -10.05 -9.98 23.78
C SER A 175 -10.50 -11.44 23.92
N LYS A 176 -10.68 -12.15 22.81
CA LYS A 176 -11.13 -13.55 22.80
C LYS A 176 -10.10 -14.51 23.41
N PHE A 177 -8.81 -14.21 23.24
CA PHE A 177 -7.70 -15.09 23.61
C PHE A 177 -6.99 -14.66 24.91
N ARG A 178 -7.46 -13.62 25.60
CA ARG A 178 -6.82 -12.98 26.75
C ARG A 178 -6.48 -13.94 27.92
N ASN A 179 -7.30 -15.00 28.08
CA ASN A 179 -7.16 -15.95 29.19
C ASN A 179 -6.58 -17.32 28.75
N ILE A 180 -6.10 -17.43 27.50
CA ILE A 180 -5.54 -18.68 26.97
C ILE A 180 -4.03 -18.63 27.18
N VAL A 181 -3.55 -19.22 28.27
CA VAL A 181 -2.13 -19.34 28.57
C VAL A 181 -1.49 -20.40 27.69
N LYS A 182 -0.36 -20.08 27.11
CA LYS A 182 0.40 -20.93 26.18
C LYS A 182 1.89 -20.83 26.45
N VAL A 183 2.66 -21.76 25.87
CA VAL A 183 4.13 -21.68 25.82
C VAL A 183 4.54 -20.51 24.93
N GLY A 184 5.40 -19.62 25.44
CA GLY A 184 6.10 -18.63 24.63
C GLY A 184 7.22 -19.29 23.83
N ARG A 185 7.68 -18.64 22.77
CA ARG A 185 8.82 -19.11 21.98
C ARG A 185 9.79 -17.97 21.65
N THR A 186 11.06 -18.21 21.93
CA THR A 186 12.18 -17.39 21.49
C THR A 186 13.16 -18.28 20.74
N HIS A 187 13.74 -17.85 19.63
CA HIS A 187 14.55 -18.69 18.74
C HIS A 187 13.82 -19.95 18.23
N LEU A 188 12.50 -19.93 18.17
CA LEU A 188 11.62 -21.10 17.95
C LEU A 188 11.74 -22.20 19.02
N GLN A 189 12.44 -21.94 20.14
CA GLN A 189 12.54 -22.82 21.29
C GLN A 189 11.51 -22.44 22.36
N ASP A 190 11.13 -23.40 23.18
CA ASP A 190 10.21 -23.18 24.30
C ASP A 190 10.76 -22.11 25.25
N ALA A 191 9.89 -21.20 25.65
CA ALA A 191 10.16 -20.12 26.59
C ALA A 191 9.10 -20.07 27.68
N THR A 192 9.18 -19.05 28.53
CA THR A 192 8.19 -18.82 29.59
C THR A 192 6.79 -18.58 29.07
N PRO A 193 5.74 -18.86 29.82
CA PRO A 193 4.35 -18.66 29.41
C PRO A 193 4.00 -17.21 29.09
N LEU A 194 3.04 -17.05 28.18
CA LEU A 194 2.28 -15.85 27.95
C LEU A 194 0.85 -16.24 27.56
N THR A 195 -0.06 -15.29 27.40
CA THR A 195 -1.37 -15.62 26.81
C THR A 195 -1.32 -15.46 25.29
N LEU A 196 -2.14 -16.24 24.59
CA LEU A 196 -2.35 -16.06 23.14
C LEU A 196 -2.87 -14.64 22.82
N GLY A 197 -3.63 -14.02 23.74
CA GLY A 197 -4.03 -12.62 23.63
C GLY A 197 -2.86 -11.65 23.68
N GLN A 198 -1.88 -11.87 24.54
CA GLN A 198 -0.65 -11.07 24.61
C GLN A 198 0.19 -11.21 23.35
N GLU A 199 0.32 -12.41 22.79
CA GLU A 199 0.99 -12.65 21.51
C GLU A 199 0.33 -11.85 20.37
N PHE A 200 -1.00 -11.92 20.24
CA PHE A 200 -1.76 -11.13 19.25
C PHE A 200 -1.69 -9.62 19.51
N SER A 201 -1.50 -9.18 20.75
CA SER A 201 -1.35 -7.74 21.05
C SER A 201 -0.05 -7.17 20.48
N GLY A 202 1.01 -7.97 20.40
CA GLY A 202 2.24 -7.59 19.70
C GLY A 202 2.01 -7.32 18.20
N TYR A 203 1.23 -8.19 17.54
CA TYR A 203 0.88 -7.99 16.12
C TYR A 203 0.04 -6.73 15.90
N GLN A 204 -0.92 -6.50 16.79
CA GLN A 204 -1.81 -5.35 16.75
C GLN A 204 -1.05 -4.03 16.95
N SER A 205 -0.12 -3.98 17.90
CA SER A 205 0.72 -2.81 18.16
C SER A 205 1.60 -2.45 16.94
N GLN A 206 2.26 -3.45 16.32
CA GLN A 206 3.03 -3.22 15.10
C GLN A 206 2.19 -2.62 13.98
N LEU A 207 0.93 -3.07 13.84
CA LEU A 207 0.02 -2.56 12.82
C LEU A 207 -0.46 -1.13 13.12
N GLU A 208 -0.74 -0.79 14.38
CA GLU A 208 -1.09 0.58 14.79
C GLU A 208 0.04 1.55 14.47
N ASP A 209 1.27 1.17 14.77
CA ASP A 209 2.45 1.95 14.43
C ASP A 209 2.61 2.14 12.91
N CYS A 210 2.31 1.12 12.10
CA CYS A 210 2.33 1.24 10.64
C CYS A 210 1.28 2.24 10.15
N ILE A 211 0.05 2.17 10.68
CA ILE A 211 -1.03 3.12 10.36
C ILE A 211 -0.61 4.56 10.72
N TYR A 212 0.00 4.74 11.88
CA TYR A 212 0.50 6.04 12.34
C TYR A 212 1.58 6.59 11.39
N ARG A 213 2.58 5.78 11.02
CA ARG A 213 3.66 6.17 10.09
C ARG A 213 3.11 6.57 8.74
N ILE A 214 2.18 5.79 8.16
CA ILE A 214 1.53 6.10 6.88
C ILE A 214 0.77 7.43 6.97
N LYS A 215 -0.02 7.65 8.03
CA LYS A 215 -0.77 8.91 8.23
C LYS A 215 0.16 10.12 8.33
N ASN A 216 1.33 9.97 8.94
CA ASN A 216 2.32 11.05 9.04
C ASN A 216 3.01 11.32 7.71
N ALA A 217 3.50 10.31 7.00
CA ALA A 217 4.14 10.47 5.69
C ALA A 217 3.17 11.05 4.66
N LEU A 218 1.87 10.72 4.74
CA LEU A 218 0.84 11.27 3.87
C LEU A 218 0.73 12.80 3.95
N ARG A 219 1.13 13.43 5.05
CA ARG A 219 1.13 14.89 5.19
C ARG A 219 2.09 15.58 4.23
N GLU A 220 3.20 14.95 3.87
CA GLU A 220 4.17 15.46 2.90
C GLU A 220 3.61 15.32 1.48
N ILE A 221 2.94 14.22 1.18
CA ILE A 221 2.28 13.96 -0.11
C ILE A 221 1.21 15.01 -0.45
N TYR A 222 0.64 15.71 0.52
CA TYR A 222 -0.31 16.80 0.25
C TYR A 222 0.35 18.07 -0.32
N SER A 223 1.67 18.14 -0.43
CA SER A 223 2.40 19.28 -1.03
C SER A 223 2.54 19.07 -2.54
N LEU A 224 1.98 19.99 -3.34
CA LEU A 224 1.88 19.83 -4.80
C LEU A 224 2.84 20.73 -5.55
N ALA A 225 3.49 20.19 -6.58
CA ALA A 225 4.41 20.88 -7.49
C ALA A 225 3.71 21.85 -8.47
N GLN A 226 2.37 21.77 -8.58
CA GLN A 226 1.58 22.49 -9.59
C GLN A 226 1.82 23.98 -9.56
N GLY A 227 2.03 24.57 -10.74
CA GLY A 227 2.38 25.97 -10.94
C GLY A 227 3.89 26.22 -11.06
N GLY A 228 4.75 25.20 -10.96
CA GLY A 228 6.17 25.29 -11.26
C GLY A 228 6.48 25.39 -12.75
N THR A 229 5.57 24.92 -13.56
CA THR A 229 5.69 24.82 -15.04
C THR A 229 6.92 24.03 -15.48
N ALA A 230 7.78 24.59 -16.33
CA ALA A 230 8.88 23.84 -16.96
C ALA A 230 10.01 23.45 -16.01
N VAL A 231 10.48 24.40 -15.19
CA VAL A 231 11.68 24.24 -14.34
C VAL A 231 11.48 24.72 -12.89
N GLY A 232 10.29 25.17 -12.53
CA GLY A 232 9.99 25.67 -11.17
C GLY A 232 9.70 27.17 -11.07
N THR A 233 10.00 27.94 -12.12
CA THR A 233 9.83 29.41 -12.15
C THR A 233 8.39 29.87 -12.34
N GLY A 234 7.49 28.98 -12.82
CA GLY A 234 6.12 29.34 -13.14
C GLY A 234 5.96 30.15 -14.44
N ILE A 235 6.91 30.05 -15.36
CA ILE A 235 6.85 30.76 -16.65
C ILE A 235 5.52 30.50 -17.37
N ASN A 236 4.98 31.50 -18.06
CA ASN A 236 3.69 31.48 -18.76
C ASN A 236 2.46 31.22 -17.87
N SER A 237 2.59 31.39 -16.56
CA SER A 237 1.46 31.41 -15.63
C SER A 237 1.25 32.78 -15.00
N LYS A 238 0.01 33.12 -14.63
CA LYS A 238 -0.26 34.35 -13.87
C LYS A 238 0.15 34.18 -12.40
N LYS A 239 0.60 35.26 -11.77
CA LYS A 239 0.90 35.30 -10.34
C LYS A 239 -0.29 34.75 -9.52
N GLY A 240 -0.02 33.78 -8.64
CA GLY A 240 -1.03 33.16 -7.79
C GLY A 240 -1.87 32.07 -8.48
N PHE A 241 -1.57 31.70 -9.71
CA PHE A 241 -2.22 30.56 -10.39
C PHE A 241 -2.06 29.26 -9.60
N ASP A 242 -0.85 29.01 -9.08
CA ASP A 242 -0.54 27.84 -8.25
C ASP A 242 -1.49 27.69 -7.04
N LYS A 243 -1.71 28.76 -6.29
CA LYS A 243 -2.63 28.74 -5.14
C LYS A 243 -4.08 28.50 -5.57
N LYS A 244 -4.50 29.10 -6.68
CA LYS A 244 -5.88 28.98 -7.17
C LYS A 244 -6.17 27.59 -7.69
N ILE A 245 -5.29 26.99 -8.50
CA ILE A 245 -5.49 25.65 -9.04
C ILE A 245 -5.47 24.60 -7.93
N ILE A 246 -4.57 24.71 -6.95
CA ILE A 246 -4.50 23.79 -5.83
C ILE A 246 -5.74 23.94 -4.93
N SER A 247 -6.27 25.14 -4.76
CA SER A 247 -7.55 25.35 -4.07
C SER A 247 -8.72 24.63 -4.77
N GLU A 248 -8.77 24.65 -6.10
CA GLU A 248 -9.78 23.89 -6.85
C GLU A 248 -9.54 22.36 -6.76
N ILE A 249 -8.28 21.88 -6.81
CA ILE A 249 -7.93 20.47 -6.59
C ILE A 249 -8.41 20.02 -5.18
N LYS A 250 -8.15 20.82 -4.14
CA LYS A 250 -8.62 20.57 -2.78
C LYS A 250 -10.15 20.43 -2.73
N LYS A 251 -10.91 21.29 -3.40
CA LYS A 251 -12.37 21.22 -3.47
C LYS A 251 -12.87 19.95 -4.16
N ILE A 252 -12.24 19.58 -5.29
CA ILE A 252 -12.61 18.40 -6.07
C ILE A 252 -12.36 17.11 -5.29
N THR A 253 -11.19 17.01 -4.65
CA THR A 253 -10.73 15.78 -3.97
C THR A 253 -11.18 15.67 -2.52
N LYS A 254 -11.54 16.79 -1.89
CA LYS A 254 -11.78 16.92 -0.44
C LYS A 254 -10.56 16.54 0.42
N LEU A 255 -9.35 16.60 -0.15
CA LEU A 255 -8.09 16.32 0.53
C LEU A 255 -7.31 17.63 0.79
N PRO A 256 -6.50 17.72 1.85
CA PRO A 256 -5.90 18.97 2.31
C PRO A 256 -4.64 19.36 1.51
N PHE A 257 -4.72 19.31 0.19
CA PHE A 257 -3.62 19.71 -0.69
C PHE A 257 -3.23 21.17 -0.51
N LYS A 258 -1.93 21.44 -0.64
CA LYS A 258 -1.30 22.77 -0.49
C LYS A 258 -0.17 22.93 -1.51
N PRO A 259 0.22 24.15 -1.88
CA PRO A 259 1.41 24.38 -2.67
C PRO A 259 2.66 23.89 -1.93
N THR A 260 3.61 23.29 -2.67
CA THR A 260 4.94 23.00 -2.13
C THR A 260 5.68 24.28 -1.74
N LYS A 261 6.60 24.17 -0.81
CA LYS A 261 7.46 25.29 -0.40
C LYS A 261 8.44 25.70 -1.51
N ASN A 262 8.96 24.72 -2.24
CA ASN A 262 9.95 24.91 -3.28
C ASN A 262 9.58 24.10 -4.51
N LYS A 263 9.25 24.77 -5.62
CA LYS A 263 8.84 24.12 -6.86
C LYS A 263 10.03 23.54 -7.65
N PHE A 264 11.23 24.06 -7.45
CA PHE A 264 12.44 23.52 -8.08
C PHE A 264 12.73 22.12 -7.56
N ALA A 265 12.75 21.95 -6.23
CA ALA A 265 12.91 20.64 -5.60
C ALA A 265 11.78 19.67 -6.00
N ALA A 266 10.52 20.11 -6.00
CA ALA A 266 9.38 19.26 -6.30
C ALA A 266 9.28 18.77 -7.75
N LEU A 267 10.02 19.38 -8.70
CA LEU A 267 10.14 18.91 -10.08
C LEU A 267 11.33 17.94 -10.23
N ALA A 268 12.43 18.22 -9.53
CA ALA A 268 13.70 17.54 -9.68
C ALA A 268 13.89 16.33 -8.75
N ALA A 269 13.16 16.30 -7.64
CA ALA A 269 13.23 15.23 -6.64
C ALA A 269 11.84 14.74 -6.25
N HIS A 270 11.78 13.54 -5.67
CA HIS A 270 10.55 12.90 -5.20
C HIS A 270 10.74 12.31 -3.80
N ASP A 271 11.43 13.05 -2.93
CA ASP A 271 11.83 12.62 -1.59
C ASP A 271 10.62 12.23 -0.74
N GLU A 272 9.51 12.99 -0.86
CA GLU A 272 8.26 12.70 -0.16
C GLU A 272 7.66 11.34 -0.57
N ILE A 273 7.80 10.97 -1.85
CA ILE A 273 7.33 9.66 -2.34
C ILE A 273 8.29 8.55 -1.90
N VAL A 274 9.60 8.79 -1.90
CA VAL A 274 10.61 7.85 -1.39
C VAL A 274 10.36 7.59 0.09
N ASN A 275 10.17 8.63 0.90
CA ASN A 275 9.82 8.53 2.32
C ASN A 275 8.50 7.77 2.52
N PHE A 276 7.45 8.11 1.78
CA PHE A 276 6.18 7.40 1.83
C PHE A 276 6.32 5.91 1.49
N SER A 277 7.11 5.60 0.45
CA SER A 277 7.44 4.22 0.08
C SER A 277 8.19 3.47 1.20
N GLY A 278 9.06 4.16 1.95
CA GLY A 278 9.72 3.63 3.14
C GLY A 278 8.73 3.20 4.22
N THR A 279 7.63 3.96 4.41
CA THR A 279 6.59 3.55 5.36
C THR A 279 5.80 2.32 4.89
N LEU A 280 5.56 2.19 3.58
CA LEU A 280 4.96 0.98 3.00
C LEU A 280 5.89 -0.22 3.14
N ASN A 281 7.19 -0.02 2.95
CA ASN A 281 8.22 -1.05 3.17
C ASN A 281 8.22 -1.55 4.62
N THR A 282 8.20 -0.65 5.60
CA THR A 282 8.10 -1.01 7.01
C THR A 282 6.80 -1.76 7.32
N THR A 283 5.69 -1.35 6.69
CA THR A 283 4.40 -2.03 6.82
C THR A 283 4.47 -3.46 6.26
N ALA A 284 5.13 -3.65 5.11
CA ALA A 284 5.35 -4.97 4.53
C ALA A 284 6.20 -5.86 5.45
N VAL A 285 7.25 -5.33 6.07
CA VAL A 285 8.09 -6.06 7.04
C VAL A 285 7.26 -6.52 8.24
N SER A 286 6.41 -5.65 8.80
CA SER A 286 5.52 -6.01 9.92
C SER A 286 4.49 -7.07 9.53
N LEU A 287 3.84 -6.92 8.38
CA LEU A 287 2.87 -7.89 7.87
C LEU A 287 3.51 -9.24 7.54
N MET A 288 4.73 -9.25 7.03
CA MET A 288 5.52 -10.48 6.79
C MET A 288 5.69 -11.28 8.09
N LYS A 289 6.11 -10.61 9.17
CA LYS A 289 6.28 -11.23 10.48
C LYS A 289 4.94 -11.76 11.01
N ILE A 290 3.88 -10.97 10.98
CA ILE A 290 2.56 -11.37 11.47
C ILE A 290 2.02 -12.58 10.69
N ALA A 291 2.12 -12.56 9.35
CA ALA A 291 1.65 -13.64 8.50
C ALA A 291 2.44 -14.95 8.73
N ASN A 292 3.76 -14.85 8.92
CA ASN A 292 4.60 -16.01 9.22
C ASN A 292 4.27 -16.62 10.58
N ASP A 293 4.14 -15.82 11.63
CA ASP A 293 3.79 -16.33 12.96
C ASP A 293 2.42 -17.04 12.94
N ILE A 294 1.42 -16.43 12.31
CA ILE A 294 0.09 -17.04 12.16
C ILE A 294 0.18 -18.36 11.39
N ARG A 295 0.99 -18.42 10.34
CA ARG A 295 1.22 -19.65 9.57
C ARG A 295 1.90 -20.73 10.41
N PHE A 296 2.91 -20.37 11.21
CA PHE A 296 3.58 -21.32 12.12
C PHE A 296 2.65 -21.82 13.21
N LEU A 297 1.93 -20.93 13.88
CA LEU A 297 0.97 -21.30 14.92
C LEU A 297 -0.14 -22.25 14.39
N GLY A 298 -0.54 -22.10 13.13
CA GLY A 298 -1.54 -22.95 12.48
C GLY A 298 -0.98 -24.18 11.79
N SER A 299 0.34 -24.45 11.89
CA SER A 299 0.99 -25.59 11.18
C SER A 299 0.55 -26.94 11.71
N GLY A 300 0.52 -27.92 10.86
CA GLY A 300 0.15 -29.30 11.20
C GLY A 300 -1.10 -29.77 10.45
N PRO A 301 -2.16 -30.30 11.11
CA PRO A 301 -2.53 -30.12 12.54
C PRO A 301 -1.85 -31.08 13.54
N ARG A 302 -1.31 -32.22 13.11
CA ARG A 302 -0.74 -33.22 14.03
C ARG A 302 0.76 -33.12 14.20
N ALA A 303 1.51 -32.92 13.10
CA ALA A 303 2.97 -32.88 13.09
C ALA A 303 3.56 -31.47 13.17
N GLY A 304 2.74 -30.45 13.41
CA GLY A 304 3.18 -29.06 13.60
C GLY A 304 2.68 -28.48 14.93
N TYR A 305 2.81 -27.15 15.09
CA TYR A 305 2.37 -26.48 16.32
C TYR A 305 0.85 -26.63 16.54
N GLY A 306 0.03 -26.29 15.54
CA GLY A 306 -1.42 -26.46 15.62
C GLY A 306 -2.10 -25.77 16.81
N GLU A 307 -1.52 -24.70 17.34
CA GLU A 307 -2.07 -23.94 18.47
C GLU A 307 -3.29 -23.11 18.07
N ILE A 308 -3.37 -22.77 16.76
CA ILE A 308 -4.53 -22.10 16.17
C ILE A 308 -5.06 -22.90 14.98
N ILE A 309 -6.35 -22.80 14.76
CA ILE A 309 -7.06 -23.38 13.63
C ILE A 309 -7.35 -22.25 12.63
N LEU A 310 -6.83 -22.38 11.42
CA LEU A 310 -7.07 -21.44 10.33
C LEU A 310 -8.37 -21.80 9.60
N PRO A 311 -9.11 -20.81 9.05
CA PRO A 311 -10.26 -21.08 8.21
C PRO A 311 -9.83 -21.75 6.89
N ALA A 312 -10.62 -22.70 6.43
CA ALA A 312 -10.49 -23.29 5.11
C ALA A 312 -11.18 -22.39 4.07
N ASN A 313 -10.42 -21.87 3.11
CA ASN A 313 -10.93 -20.99 2.07
C ASN A 313 -11.08 -21.71 0.72
N GLU A 314 -10.26 -22.73 0.48
CA GLU A 314 -10.25 -23.55 -0.74
C GLU A 314 -9.73 -24.97 -0.44
N PRO A 315 -9.91 -25.92 -1.37
CA PRO A 315 -9.27 -27.25 -1.28
C PRO A 315 -7.73 -27.08 -1.25
N GLY A 316 -7.08 -27.54 -0.18
CA GLY A 316 -5.66 -27.32 0.04
C GLY A 316 -4.72 -28.22 -0.77
N SER A 317 -5.25 -29.26 -1.43
CA SER A 317 -4.46 -30.22 -2.21
C SER A 317 -5.32 -31.00 -3.17
N SER A 318 -4.78 -31.28 -4.37
CA SER A 318 -5.41 -32.13 -5.37
C SER A 318 -5.31 -33.62 -5.04
N ILE A 319 -4.36 -34.05 -4.20
CA ILE A 319 -4.08 -35.46 -3.88
C ILE A 319 -4.15 -35.81 -2.39
N MET A 320 -4.30 -34.81 -1.51
CA MET A 320 -4.42 -35.00 -0.04
C MET A 320 -5.77 -34.45 0.43
N PRO A 321 -6.84 -35.26 0.43
CA PRO A 321 -8.17 -34.80 0.82
C PRO A 321 -8.20 -34.26 2.26
N GLY A 322 -8.86 -33.11 2.45
CA GLY A 322 -8.99 -32.49 3.76
C GLY A 322 -7.80 -31.65 4.23
N LYS A 323 -6.74 -31.52 3.44
CA LYS A 323 -5.60 -30.66 3.75
C LYS A 323 -6.02 -29.18 3.66
N VAL A 324 -5.77 -28.41 4.71
CA VAL A 324 -5.97 -26.95 4.74
C VAL A 324 -4.60 -26.27 4.79
N ASN A 325 -4.34 -25.37 3.84
CA ASN A 325 -3.10 -24.61 3.75
C ASN A 325 -3.30 -23.18 4.28
N PRO A 326 -2.24 -22.51 4.77
CA PRO A 326 -2.29 -21.13 5.25
C PRO A 326 -2.21 -20.12 4.10
N THR A 327 -3.02 -20.28 3.04
CA THR A 327 -2.88 -19.62 1.74
C THR A 327 -3.00 -18.10 1.81
N GLN A 328 -3.83 -17.57 2.72
CA GLN A 328 -3.91 -16.12 2.93
C GLN A 328 -2.60 -15.56 3.50
N SER A 329 -1.94 -16.28 4.40
CA SER A 329 -0.61 -15.90 4.90
C SER A 329 0.44 -15.95 3.80
N GLU A 330 0.39 -16.96 2.92
CA GLU A 330 1.30 -17.10 1.78
C GLU A 330 1.13 -15.93 0.80
N ALA A 331 -0.11 -15.58 0.47
CA ALA A 331 -0.40 -14.44 -0.41
C ALA A 331 0.14 -13.12 0.17
N VAL A 332 -0.06 -12.86 1.47
CA VAL A 332 0.47 -11.68 2.15
C VAL A 332 2.00 -11.65 2.10
N THR A 333 2.67 -12.77 2.36
CA THR A 333 4.15 -12.81 2.32
C THR A 333 4.70 -12.54 0.92
N MET A 334 4.08 -13.06 -0.14
CA MET A 334 4.46 -12.73 -1.54
C MET A 334 4.26 -11.25 -1.85
N VAL A 335 3.14 -10.66 -1.44
CA VAL A 335 2.89 -9.22 -1.58
C VAL A 335 3.95 -8.40 -0.84
N CYS A 336 4.31 -8.78 0.38
CA CYS A 336 5.36 -8.09 1.14
C CYS A 336 6.70 -8.09 0.39
N VAL A 337 7.13 -9.21 -0.18
CA VAL A 337 8.35 -9.31 -1.00
C VAL A 337 8.27 -8.35 -2.19
N LYS A 338 7.12 -8.31 -2.88
CA LYS A 338 6.92 -7.42 -4.03
C LYS A 338 7.00 -5.94 -3.64
N VAL A 339 6.41 -5.56 -2.51
CA VAL A 339 6.44 -4.17 -1.98
C VAL A 339 7.86 -3.75 -1.62
N ILE A 340 8.64 -4.64 -0.98
CA ILE A 340 10.06 -4.41 -0.68
C ILE A 340 10.85 -4.19 -1.98
N GLY A 341 10.63 -5.01 -3.00
CA GLY A 341 11.26 -4.85 -4.32
C GLY A 341 10.87 -3.53 -4.99
N ASN A 342 9.61 -3.12 -4.92
CA ASN A 342 9.15 -1.83 -5.44
C ASN A 342 9.80 -0.64 -4.72
N HIS A 343 9.96 -0.73 -3.39
CA HIS A 343 10.65 0.31 -2.61
C HIS A 343 12.09 0.50 -3.06
N ASN A 344 12.84 -0.58 -3.28
CA ASN A 344 14.20 -0.49 -3.81
C ASN A 344 14.23 0.22 -5.17
N GLY A 345 13.32 -0.11 -6.08
CA GLY A 345 13.19 0.56 -7.37
C GLY A 345 12.83 2.04 -7.25
N ILE A 346 11.96 2.41 -6.32
CA ILE A 346 11.59 3.81 -6.04
C ILE A 346 12.78 4.58 -5.48
N THR A 347 13.54 4.00 -4.54
CA THR A 347 14.72 4.62 -3.95
C THR A 347 15.78 4.91 -5.00
N MET A 348 16.10 3.93 -5.84
CA MET A 348 17.04 4.13 -6.96
C MET A 348 16.55 5.18 -7.94
N ALA A 349 15.28 5.13 -8.36
CA ALA A 349 14.69 6.10 -9.26
C ALA A 349 14.65 7.52 -8.67
N GLY A 350 14.41 7.65 -7.37
CA GLY A 350 14.44 8.92 -6.63
C GLY A 350 15.83 9.57 -6.63
N SER A 351 16.91 8.77 -6.59
CA SER A 351 18.29 9.26 -6.58
C SER A 351 18.77 9.81 -7.93
N HIS A 352 18.02 9.66 -9.02
CA HIS A 352 18.40 10.03 -10.38
C HIS A 352 17.76 11.34 -10.89
N GLY A 353 17.48 12.30 -10.03
CA GLY A 353 17.15 13.67 -10.45
C GLY A 353 18.41 14.41 -10.95
N HIS A 354 18.33 14.99 -12.16
CA HIS A 354 19.41 15.80 -12.71
C HIS A 354 18.92 17.22 -12.92
N PHE A 355 19.60 18.19 -12.30
CA PHE A 355 19.24 19.60 -12.35
C PHE A 355 17.76 19.81 -11.98
N GLU A 356 16.91 20.29 -12.87
CA GLU A 356 15.54 20.69 -12.62
C GLU A 356 14.50 19.60 -12.86
N LEU A 357 14.92 18.35 -13.21
CA LEU A 357 13.95 17.28 -13.52
C LEU A 357 14.45 15.88 -13.17
N ASN A 358 13.63 15.15 -12.43
CA ASN A 358 13.73 13.69 -12.35
C ASN A 358 12.98 13.06 -13.54
N VAL A 359 13.61 12.14 -14.27
CA VAL A 359 13.07 11.47 -15.45
C VAL A 359 12.74 9.99 -15.22
N PHE A 360 12.43 9.60 -13.99
CA PHE A 360 11.97 8.26 -13.61
C PHE A 360 10.52 8.24 -13.07
N LYS A 361 9.78 9.32 -13.32
CA LYS A 361 8.43 9.52 -12.78
C LYS A 361 7.43 8.39 -13.11
N PRO A 362 7.36 7.84 -14.34
CA PRO A 362 6.44 6.75 -14.64
C PRO A 362 6.74 5.47 -13.84
N LEU A 363 8.03 5.13 -13.64
CA LEU A 363 8.46 4.01 -12.82
C LEU A 363 8.07 4.21 -11.34
N ILE A 364 8.37 5.39 -10.80
CA ILE A 364 8.02 5.75 -9.41
C ILE A 364 6.51 5.64 -9.21
N ALA A 365 5.72 6.24 -10.10
CA ALA A 365 4.25 6.21 -10.05
C ALA A 365 3.71 4.77 -10.11
N HIS A 366 4.23 3.95 -11.02
CA HIS A 366 3.79 2.57 -11.16
C HIS A 366 4.05 1.75 -9.88
N ASN A 367 5.29 1.80 -9.38
CA ASN A 367 5.71 1.00 -8.23
C ASN A 367 4.99 1.42 -6.94
N ILE A 368 4.86 2.72 -6.68
CA ILE A 368 4.19 3.19 -5.46
C ILE A 368 2.69 2.86 -5.45
N LEU A 369 1.99 3.08 -6.56
CA LEU A 369 0.58 2.77 -6.68
C LEU A 369 0.31 1.26 -6.66
N GLN A 370 1.22 0.45 -7.24
CA GLN A 370 1.13 -1.00 -7.13
C GLN A 370 1.30 -1.46 -5.68
N SER A 371 2.23 -0.88 -4.95
CA SER A 371 2.45 -1.21 -3.54
C SER A 371 1.24 -0.88 -2.67
N ILE A 372 0.60 0.28 -2.90
CA ILE A 372 -0.61 0.67 -2.19
C ILE A 372 -1.75 -0.32 -2.46
N ASP A 373 -2.02 -0.66 -3.72
CA ASP A 373 -3.09 -1.58 -4.10
C ASP A 373 -2.86 -2.98 -3.52
N LEU A 374 -1.65 -3.54 -3.70
CA LEU A 374 -1.32 -4.88 -3.22
C LEU A 374 -1.42 -4.98 -1.70
N LEU A 375 -0.91 -4.00 -0.96
CA LEU A 375 -1.04 -3.97 0.51
C LEU A 375 -2.51 -3.82 0.93
N ALA A 376 -3.28 -2.97 0.27
CA ALA A 376 -4.68 -2.77 0.60
C ALA A 376 -5.49 -4.06 0.42
N ASP A 377 -5.37 -4.70 -0.74
CA ASP A 377 -6.14 -5.89 -1.09
C ASP A 377 -5.73 -7.10 -0.25
N SER A 378 -4.42 -7.35 -0.11
CA SER A 378 -3.93 -8.49 0.68
C SER A 378 -4.26 -8.34 2.16
N THR A 379 -4.13 -7.14 2.72
CA THR A 379 -4.46 -6.87 4.14
C THR A 379 -5.96 -7.04 4.41
N LYS A 380 -6.82 -6.55 3.50
CA LYS A 380 -8.27 -6.74 3.58
C LYS A 380 -8.65 -8.22 3.54
N ASN A 381 -8.08 -8.97 2.60
CA ASN A 381 -8.36 -10.40 2.47
C ASN A 381 -7.84 -11.17 3.68
N PHE A 382 -6.65 -10.87 4.16
CA PHE A 382 -6.08 -11.48 5.34
C PHE A 382 -6.94 -11.22 6.59
N ALA A 383 -7.47 -10.00 6.74
CA ALA A 383 -8.39 -9.67 7.83
C ALA A 383 -9.67 -10.50 7.77
N LEU A 384 -10.31 -10.58 6.59
CA LEU A 384 -11.63 -11.19 6.42
C LEU A 384 -11.58 -12.72 6.36
N TYR A 385 -10.61 -13.27 5.64
CA TYR A 385 -10.56 -14.69 5.29
C TYR A 385 -9.53 -15.49 6.10
N CYS A 386 -8.66 -14.82 6.86
CA CYS A 386 -7.77 -15.48 7.81
C CYS A 386 -8.08 -15.06 9.25
N VAL A 387 -7.67 -13.85 9.66
CA VAL A 387 -7.67 -13.42 11.06
C VAL A 387 -9.04 -13.51 11.70
N LYS A 388 -10.09 -13.06 11.02
CA LYS A 388 -11.48 -13.12 11.53
C LYS A 388 -11.90 -14.55 11.89
N GLY A 389 -11.46 -15.55 11.12
CA GLY A 389 -11.84 -16.96 11.28
C GLY A 389 -10.98 -17.76 12.26
N ILE A 390 -9.83 -17.26 12.71
CA ILE A 390 -8.91 -17.97 13.62
C ILE A 390 -9.61 -18.40 14.90
N LYS A 391 -9.39 -19.67 15.28
CA LYS A 391 -9.80 -20.26 16.57
C LYS A 391 -8.56 -20.79 17.29
N ALA A 392 -8.57 -20.80 18.61
CA ALA A 392 -7.52 -21.43 19.43
C ALA A 392 -7.82 -22.94 19.59
N ASP A 393 -6.83 -23.79 19.38
CA ASP A 393 -6.87 -25.19 19.80
C ASP A 393 -6.41 -25.27 21.27
N LYS A 394 -7.38 -25.16 22.17
CA LYS A 394 -7.12 -25.15 23.61
C LYS A 394 -6.53 -26.47 24.12
N ILE A 395 -6.85 -27.60 23.46
CA ILE A 395 -6.35 -28.92 23.84
C ILE A 395 -4.85 -28.99 23.54
N LYS A 396 -4.47 -28.61 22.31
CA LYS A 396 -3.08 -28.61 21.88
C LYS A 396 -2.23 -27.62 22.68
N ILE A 397 -2.74 -26.41 22.89
CA ILE A 397 -2.09 -25.38 23.72
C ILE A 397 -1.84 -25.91 25.13
N LYS A 398 -2.86 -26.50 25.76
CA LYS A 398 -2.73 -27.08 27.12
C LYS A 398 -1.71 -28.20 27.16
N LYS A 399 -1.73 -29.11 26.18
CA LYS A 399 -0.76 -30.21 26.09
C LYS A 399 0.69 -29.70 26.04
N PHE A 400 0.98 -28.66 25.23
CA PHE A 400 2.31 -28.07 25.21
C PHE A 400 2.68 -27.39 26.52
N LEU A 401 1.76 -26.65 27.12
CA LEU A 401 1.99 -25.94 28.37
C LEU A 401 2.29 -26.91 29.53
N ASP A 402 1.49 -27.97 29.67
CA ASP A 402 1.64 -28.95 30.75
C ASP A 402 2.98 -29.71 30.65
N ASN A 403 3.53 -29.86 29.45
CA ASN A 403 4.81 -30.54 29.21
C ASN A 403 6.01 -29.60 29.11
N SER A 404 5.80 -28.28 29.23
CA SER A 404 6.89 -27.32 29.10
C SER A 404 7.88 -27.38 30.27
N LEU A 405 9.14 -27.65 29.96
CA LEU A 405 10.21 -27.63 30.97
C LEU A 405 10.56 -26.20 31.40
N MET A 406 10.17 -25.18 30.64
CA MET A 406 10.47 -23.78 30.99
C MET A 406 9.60 -23.23 32.12
N LEU A 407 8.61 -23.98 32.55
CA LEU A 407 7.91 -23.71 33.81
C LEU A 407 8.84 -23.77 35.05
N VAL A 408 10.01 -24.43 34.92
CA VAL A 408 11.08 -24.44 35.91
C VAL A 408 11.54 -23.04 36.34
N THR A 409 11.35 -22.03 35.46
CA THR A 409 11.69 -20.65 35.77
C THR A 409 11.02 -20.12 37.01
N ALA A 410 9.80 -20.57 37.30
CA ALA A 410 9.11 -20.23 38.56
C ALA A 410 9.76 -20.83 39.79
N LEU A 411 10.48 -21.95 39.68
CA LEU A 411 11.16 -22.59 40.78
C LEU A 411 12.49 -21.93 41.13
N ALA A 412 13.18 -21.32 40.19
CA ALA A 412 14.53 -20.77 40.35
C ALA A 412 14.67 -19.82 41.56
N PRO A 413 13.72 -18.91 41.87
CA PRO A 413 13.79 -18.07 43.07
C PRO A 413 13.71 -18.83 44.41
N HIS A 414 13.17 -20.06 44.37
CA HIS A 414 12.93 -20.86 45.59
C HIS A 414 14.03 -21.91 45.86
N ILE A 415 14.61 -22.48 44.80
CA ILE A 415 15.58 -23.59 44.91
C ILE A 415 16.95 -23.25 44.32
N GLY A 416 17.12 -22.05 43.80
CA GLY A 416 18.33 -21.61 43.09
C GLY A 416 18.38 -22.05 41.63
N TYR A 417 19.11 -21.29 40.82
CA TYR A 417 19.22 -21.49 39.36
C TYR A 417 19.78 -22.86 38.99
N ASP A 418 20.86 -23.29 39.64
CA ASP A 418 21.54 -24.55 39.33
C ASP A 418 20.68 -25.77 39.58
N ASN A 419 19.95 -25.79 40.69
CA ASN A 419 19.00 -26.88 40.98
C ASN A 419 17.85 -26.89 39.97
N ALA A 420 17.30 -25.73 39.62
CA ALA A 420 16.27 -25.59 38.61
C ALA A 420 16.75 -26.12 37.25
N ALA A 421 17.96 -25.72 36.83
CA ALA A 421 18.57 -26.18 35.58
C ALA A 421 18.81 -27.70 35.56
N LYS A 422 19.29 -28.28 36.69
CA LYS A 422 19.50 -29.72 36.83
C LYS A 422 18.17 -30.49 36.72
N ILE A 423 17.11 -30.02 37.36
CA ILE A 423 15.77 -30.62 37.31
C ILE A 423 15.27 -30.62 35.85
N ALA A 424 15.31 -29.50 35.17
CA ALA A 424 14.85 -29.41 33.78
C ALA A 424 15.63 -30.34 32.85
N LYS A 425 16.98 -30.38 32.95
CA LYS A 425 17.83 -31.27 32.15
C LYS A 425 17.56 -32.75 32.48
N THR A 426 17.30 -33.09 33.74
CA THR A 426 16.96 -34.46 34.14
C THR A 426 15.61 -34.88 33.59
N ALA A 427 14.61 -34.00 33.66
CA ALA A 427 13.28 -34.25 33.11
C ALA A 427 13.35 -34.48 31.56
N LEU A 428 14.13 -33.67 30.84
CA LEU A 428 14.34 -33.87 29.43
C LEU A 428 15.02 -35.21 29.14
N LYS A 429 16.13 -35.52 29.82
CA LYS A 429 16.91 -36.76 29.62
C LYS A 429 16.07 -38.01 29.89
N ASN A 430 15.27 -37.99 30.92
CA ASN A 430 14.47 -39.14 31.36
C ASN A 430 13.11 -39.22 30.68
N ASN A 431 12.76 -38.25 29.83
CA ASN A 431 11.43 -38.10 29.24
C ASN A 431 10.31 -38.10 30.29
N THR A 432 10.53 -37.41 31.40
CA THR A 432 9.61 -37.25 32.54
C THR A 432 9.08 -35.83 32.64
N THR A 433 8.14 -35.61 33.56
CA THR A 433 7.61 -34.25 33.76
C THR A 433 8.48 -33.44 34.73
N LEU A 434 8.45 -32.11 34.59
CA LEU A 434 9.11 -31.21 35.55
C LEU A 434 8.68 -31.47 36.99
N LYS A 435 7.36 -31.70 37.20
CA LYS A 435 6.80 -31.99 38.52
C LYS A 435 7.43 -33.25 39.11
N TYR A 436 7.47 -34.33 38.35
CA TYR A 436 8.03 -35.62 38.82
C TYR A 436 9.48 -35.47 39.30
N GLU A 437 10.34 -34.87 38.46
CA GLU A 437 11.75 -34.72 38.81
C GLU A 437 11.98 -33.71 39.95
N THR A 438 11.12 -32.68 40.06
CA THR A 438 11.19 -31.75 41.22
C THR A 438 10.89 -32.44 42.54
N LEU A 439 9.79 -33.18 42.58
CA LEU A 439 9.38 -33.88 43.82
C LEU A 439 10.41 -34.94 44.26
N LYS A 440 11.05 -35.62 43.29
CA LYS A 440 12.11 -36.61 43.55
C LYS A 440 13.34 -36.02 44.22
N THR A 441 13.60 -34.72 44.07
CA THR A 441 14.74 -34.06 44.73
C THR A 441 14.50 -33.83 46.22
N GLY A 442 13.26 -33.85 46.68
CA GLY A 442 12.89 -33.51 48.08
C GLY A 442 13.03 -32.02 48.42
N LEU A 443 13.45 -31.15 47.49
CA LEU A 443 13.64 -29.72 47.71
C LEU A 443 12.32 -28.96 47.91
N ILE A 444 11.24 -29.44 47.29
CA ILE A 444 9.89 -28.84 47.35
C ILE A 444 8.87 -29.98 47.46
N ASN A 445 7.86 -29.82 48.31
CA ASN A 445 6.73 -30.74 48.39
C ASN A 445 5.68 -30.42 47.29
N GLU A 446 4.75 -31.34 47.08
CA GLU A 446 3.75 -31.22 46.02
C GLU A 446 2.83 -30.00 46.17
N LYS A 447 2.45 -29.65 47.40
CA LYS A 447 1.59 -28.50 47.69
C LYS A 447 2.27 -27.19 47.29
N ASP A 448 3.54 -27.05 47.66
CA ASP A 448 4.34 -25.87 47.33
C ASP A 448 4.67 -25.82 45.82
N TYR A 449 5.00 -26.97 45.21
CA TYR A 449 5.16 -27.05 43.77
C TYR A 449 3.94 -26.51 43.01
N ASN A 450 2.73 -27.00 43.32
CA ASN A 450 1.50 -26.58 42.64
C ASN A 450 1.17 -25.10 42.91
N LYS A 451 1.63 -24.53 44.02
CA LYS A 451 1.46 -23.11 44.34
C LYS A 451 2.43 -22.20 43.55
N ILE A 452 3.68 -22.66 43.39
CA ILE A 452 4.77 -21.93 42.77
C ILE A 452 4.66 -22.03 41.22
N VAL A 453 4.51 -23.26 40.71
CA VAL A 453 4.48 -23.55 39.28
C VAL A 453 3.05 -23.42 38.73
N ASP A 454 2.53 -22.21 38.81
CA ASP A 454 1.25 -21.86 38.21
C ASP A 454 1.48 -20.96 36.97
N PRO A 455 1.30 -21.47 35.73
CA PRO A 455 1.52 -20.69 34.54
C PRO A 455 0.75 -19.37 34.47
N LYS A 456 -0.40 -19.27 35.16
CA LYS A 456 -1.19 -18.04 35.23
C LYS A 456 -0.51 -16.91 36.01
N LYS A 457 0.40 -17.26 36.92
CA LYS A 457 1.19 -16.29 37.68
C LYS A 457 2.46 -15.84 36.96
N MET A 458 2.81 -16.50 35.87
CA MET A 458 4.03 -16.22 35.10
C MET A 458 3.81 -15.25 33.92
N ILE A 459 2.59 -14.78 33.71
CA ILE A 459 2.20 -13.97 32.55
C ILE A 459 2.18 -12.45 32.79
N TYR A 460 2.48 -12.03 34.03
CA TYR A 460 2.61 -10.64 34.47
C TYR A 460 3.75 -10.51 35.47
N PRO A 461 4.31 -9.30 35.66
CA PRO A 461 5.21 -9.02 36.76
C PRO A 461 4.56 -9.37 38.09
N ALA A 462 5.38 -9.87 39.07
CA ALA A 462 4.94 -10.22 40.41
C ALA A 462 4.65 -8.98 41.26
#